data_c55615d12a59e7fb7c31ba7f2e68e7c2
#
_entry.id   c55615d12a59e7fb7c31ba7f2e68e7c2
#
_cell.length_a   1.000
_cell.length_b   1.000
_cell.length_c   1.000
_cell.angle_alpha   90.00
_cell.angle_beta   90.00
_cell.angle_gamma   90.00
#
_symmetry.space_group_name_H-M   'P 1'
#
loop_
_entity.id
_entity.type
_entity.pdbx_description
1 polymer ?
#
loop_
_entity_poly.entity_id
_entity_poly.type
_entity_poly.pdbx_seq_one_letter_code
_entity_poly.pdbx_strand_id
1 'polypeptide(L)'
;MPLLSERGMQVPASPIRKLVPYADAAKREGVKVYHLNIGQPDLPTPQKALDALKHVTRTTLEYSPSNGYLPLRERLAAYYGRYDITLDPDEIIVTTGGSEALLFTFMACLDPGDEIIMVEPGYANYLSFAVTAGIVVRSVTSRIEDGFALPGVEAFEAAITPRTKAILLCNPNNPTGYFYSREELYRLRDIVLKHNLFLISDEVYREFRYTDEPYLSALHLEGAEQHVIVIDSVSKRYSECGIRIGSIVTRNKDVRSTVMKFAQARLSPPLLGQIVAEASIDGTEEYSKACYDEYLSRRNFFIDGLNRIPGVYSPMPRGAFYTVASLPVDSAEDFCKWLLTDFRYQGETVMMAPAAGFYSNPELGRNQVRMAYVLKKEDLGKALVILEKALEAYNAR
;
A
#
# COMPACT_ATOMS: atom_id res chain seq x y z
N MET A 1 -29.34 18.68 17.75
CA MET A 1 -28.85 17.89 16.59
C MET A 1 -28.28 16.58 17.09
N PRO A 2 -28.46 15.44 16.40
CA PRO A 2 -27.83 14.20 16.78
C PRO A 2 -26.30 14.37 16.80
N LEU A 3 -25.63 13.68 17.73
CA LEU A 3 -24.16 13.69 17.84
C LEU A 3 -23.59 12.58 16.98
N LEU A 4 -22.43 12.83 16.35
CA LEU A 4 -21.66 11.80 15.66
C LEU A 4 -21.03 10.84 16.67
N SER A 5 -20.70 9.62 16.22
CA SER A 5 -19.98 8.67 17.07
C SER A 5 -18.55 9.17 17.32
N GLU A 6 -18.03 8.96 18.53
CA GLU A 6 -16.65 9.29 18.88
C GLU A 6 -15.65 8.61 17.92
N ARG A 7 -15.87 7.34 17.58
CA ARG A 7 -15.08 6.60 16.61
C ARG A 7 -15.05 7.29 15.24
N GLY A 8 -16.20 7.74 14.74
CA GLY A 8 -16.29 8.44 13.46
C GLY A 8 -15.51 9.76 13.46
N MET A 9 -15.46 10.46 14.59
CA MET A 9 -14.67 11.68 14.73
C MET A 9 -13.17 11.43 14.87
N GLN A 10 -12.76 10.24 15.34
CA GLN A 10 -11.35 9.86 15.54
C GLN A 10 -10.69 9.38 14.25
N VAL A 11 -11.44 8.97 13.20
CA VAL A 11 -10.84 8.54 11.93
C VAL A 11 -10.01 9.69 11.34
N PRO A 12 -8.69 9.49 11.13
CA PRO A 12 -7.83 10.56 10.65
C PRO A 12 -8.14 10.95 9.19
N ALA A 13 -8.00 12.24 8.89
CA ALA A 13 -8.05 12.69 7.51
C ALA A 13 -6.89 12.12 6.70
N SER A 14 -7.13 11.73 5.45
CA SER A 14 -6.11 11.15 4.59
C SER A 14 -4.99 12.16 4.27
N PRO A 15 -3.73 11.92 4.68
CA PRO A 15 -2.61 12.81 4.33
C PRO A 15 -2.34 12.86 2.82
N ILE A 16 -2.79 11.83 2.10
CA ILE A 16 -2.66 11.71 0.64
C ILE A 16 -3.63 12.63 -0.10
N ARG A 17 -4.81 12.89 0.49
CA ARG A 17 -5.93 13.57 -0.18
C ARG A 17 -6.30 14.92 0.43
N LYS A 18 -5.83 15.26 1.62
CA LYS A 18 -6.19 16.52 2.30
C LYS A 18 -5.85 17.78 1.50
N LEU A 19 -4.85 17.71 0.60
CA LEU A 19 -4.46 18.82 -0.26
C LEU A 19 -5.21 18.85 -1.62
N VAL A 20 -6.08 17.86 -1.93
CA VAL A 20 -6.85 17.82 -3.19
C VAL A 20 -7.66 19.09 -3.46
N PRO A 21 -8.36 19.70 -2.47
CA PRO A 21 -9.10 20.93 -2.72
C PRO A 21 -8.23 22.09 -3.27
N TYR A 22 -6.98 22.20 -2.81
CA TYR A 22 -6.03 23.21 -3.29
C TYR A 22 -5.55 22.90 -4.72
N ALA A 23 -5.27 21.62 -5.01
CA ALA A 23 -4.93 21.21 -6.37
C ALA A 23 -6.07 21.44 -7.36
N ASP A 24 -7.30 21.18 -6.95
CA ASP A 24 -8.49 21.44 -7.79
C ASP A 24 -8.74 22.95 -7.98
N ALA A 25 -8.44 23.78 -6.99
CA ALA A 25 -8.48 25.22 -7.13
C ALA A 25 -7.45 25.71 -8.17
N ALA A 26 -6.18 25.26 -8.04
CA ALA A 26 -5.10 25.55 -9.00
C ALA A 26 -5.48 25.15 -10.43
N LYS A 27 -6.05 23.95 -10.62
CA LYS A 27 -6.48 23.48 -11.95
C LYS A 27 -7.60 24.36 -12.54
N ARG A 28 -8.54 24.86 -11.73
CA ARG A 28 -9.58 25.80 -12.19
C ARG A 28 -9.00 27.13 -12.68
N GLU A 29 -7.83 27.50 -12.16
CA GLU A 29 -7.05 28.68 -12.61
C GLU A 29 -6.17 28.37 -13.86
N GLY A 30 -6.27 27.16 -14.43
CA GLY A 30 -5.50 26.75 -15.60
C GLY A 30 -4.11 26.22 -15.29
N VAL A 31 -3.76 25.99 -14.02
CA VAL A 31 -2.45 25.46 -13.62
C VAL A 31 -2.41 23.97 -13.84
N LYS A 32 -1.36 23.47 -14.50
CA LYS A 32 -1.11 22.04 -14.61
C LYS A 32 -0.49 21.51 -13.31
N VAL A 33 -1.10 20.48 -12.70
CA VAL A 33 -0.64 19.87 -11.46
C VAL A 33 -0.11 18.46 -11.75
N TYR A 34 1.16 18.21 -11.46
CA TYR A 34 1.75 16.87 -11.51
C TYR A 34 1.49 16.14 -10.19
N HIS A 35 0.71 15.06 -10.26
CA HIS A 35 0.26 14.31 -9.06
C HIS A 35 1.28 13.24 -8.67
N LEU A 36 2.21 13.55 -7.78
CA LEU A 36 3.13 12.61 -7.16
C LEU A 36 2.58 12.01 -5.85
N ASN A 37 1.41 12.48 -5.39
CA ASN A 37 0.78 12.05 -4.15
C ASN A 37 -0.05 10.76 -4.27
N ILE A 38 -0.40 10.32 -5.49
CA ILE A 38 -1.27 9.16 -5.73
C ILE A 38 -0.48 8.03 -6.36
N GLY A 39 -0.46 6.86 -5.71
CA GLY A 39 0.15 5.64 -6.23
C GLY A 39 -0.88 4.78 -6.97
N GLN A 40 -1.40 5.31 -8.06
CA GLN A 40 -2.21 4.54 -9.00
C GLN A 40 -1.37 4.26 -10.24
N PRO A 41 -1.14 2.98 -10.59
CA PRO A 41 -0.46 2.65 -11.83
C PRO A 41 -1.12 3.32 -13.04
N ASP A 42 -0.30 3.84 -13.95
CA ASP A 42 -0.73 4.53 -15.18
C ASP A 42 -0.52 3.68 -16.45
N LEU A 43 0.14 2.53 -16.32
CA LEU A 43 0.29 1.59 -17.42
C LEU A 43 -1.06 0.96 -17.77
N PRO A 44 -1.30 0.66 -19.04
CA PRO A 44 -2.57 0.07 -19.48
C PRO A 44 -2.90 -1.23 -18.74
N THR A 45 -4.16 -1.41 -18.38
CA THR A 45 -4.68 -2.71 -17.94
C THR A 45 -4.48 -3.77 -19.03
N PRO A 46 -4.18 -5.04 -18.70
CA PRO A 46 -4.03 -6.10 -19.70
C PRO A 46 -5.23 -6.17 -20.67
N GLN A 47 -4.97 -6.24 -21.97
CA GLN A 47 -6.04 -6.23 -22.96
C GLN A 47 -7.05 -7.38 -22.78
N LYS A 48 -6.58 -8.57 -22.39
CA LYS A 48 -7.44 -9.72 -22.05
C LYS A 48 -8.49 -9.38 -20.99
N ALA A 49 -8.11 -8.60 -19.98
CA ALA A 49 -9.00 -8.16 -18.92
C ALA A 49 -10.11 -7.24 -19.44
N LEU A 50 -9.75 -6.29 -20.31
CA LEU A 50 -10.71 -5.38 -20.93
C LEU A 50 -11.63 -6.12 -21.91
N ASP A 51 -11.10 -7.10 -22.62
CA ASP A 51 -11.88 -7.92 -23.55
C ASP A 51 -12.85 -8.86 -22.80
N ALA A 52 -12.46 -9.37 -21.63
CA ALA A 52 -13.36 -10.19 -20.81
C ALA A 52 -14.67 -9.46 -20.46
N LEU A 53 -14.62 -8.14 -20.24
CA LEU A 53 -15.84 -7.35 -20.01
C LEU A 53 -16.74 -7.28 -21.23
N LYS A 54 -16.18 -7.23 -22.45
CA LYS A 54 -16.94 -7.18 -23.70
C LYS A 54 -17.65 -8.49 -24.01
N HIS A 55 -17.14 -9.59 -23.47
CA HIS A 55 -17.65 -10.95 -23.69
C HIS A 55 -18.56 -11.46 -22.56
N VAL A 56 -19.00 -10.58 -21.67
CA VAL A 56 -19.99 -10.95 -20.64
C VAL A 56 -21.34 -11.21 -21.31
N THR A 57 -21.73 -12.48 -21.38
CA THR A 57 -23.00 -12.93 -22.00
C THR A 57 -24.11 -13.21 -20.97
N ARG A 58 -23.85 -12.94 -19.70
CA ARG A 58 -24.81 -13.17 -18.61
C ARG A 58 -26.01 -12.24 -18.76
N THR A 59 -27.22 -12.78 -18.68
CA THR A 59 -28.47 -12.00 -18.70
C THR A 59 -28.87 -11.47 -17.34
N THR A 60 -28.32 -12.07 -16.27
CA THR A 60 -28.48 -11.63 -14.86
C THR A 60 -27.11 -11.49 -14.22
N LEU A 61 -26.91 -10.43 -13.45
CA LEU A 61 -25.70 -10.21 -12.65
C LEU A 61 -25.98 -10.62 -11.21
N GLU A 62 -25.94 -11.94 -11.00
CA GLU A 62 -26.27 -12.58 -9.72
C GLU A 62 -25.11 -12.44 -8.71
N TYR A 63 -25.42 -12.71 -7.44
CA TYR A 63 -24.38 -12.86 -6.39
C TYR A 63 -23.46 -14.03 -6.71
N SER A 64 -22.16 -13.83 -6.57
CA SER A 64 -21.20 -14.94 -6.54
C SER A 64 -21.13 -15.56 -5.14
N PRO A 65 -20.48 -16.72 -4.98
CA PRO A 65 -20.14 -17.23 -3.64
C PRO A 65 -19.43 -16.17 -2.80
N SER A 66 -19.68 -16.16 -1.49
CA SER A 66 -19.16 -15.12 -0.59
C SER A 66 -17.64 -15.12 -0.50
N ASN A 67 -16.98 -16.26 -0.69
CA ASN A 67 -15.52 -16.36 -0.81
C ASN A 67 -14.97 -16.09 -2.23
N GLY A 68 -15.83 -15.74 -3.19
CA GLY A 68 -15.47 -15.50 -4.57
C GLY A 68 -15.59 -16.74 -5.47
N TYR A 69 -15.59 -16.51 -6.78
CA TYR A 69 -15.67 -17.58 -7.78
C TYR A 69 -14.51 -18.56 -7.66
N LEU A 70 -14.84 -19.85 -7.76
CA LEU A 70 -13.84 -20.91 -7.75
C LEU A 70 -12.79 -20.75 -8.86
N PRO A 71 -13.14 -20.48 -10.14
CA PRO A 71 -12.12 -20.28 -11.18
C PRO A 71 -11.11 -19.16 -10.85
N LEU A 72 -11.57 -18.03 -10.30
CA LEU A 72 -10.66 -16.97 -9.87
C LEU A 72 -9.74 -17.44 -8.74
N ARG A 73 -10.27 -18.16 -7.73
CA ARG A 73 -9.48 -18.68 -6.61
C ARG A 73 -8.45 -19.72 -7.06
N GLU A 74 -8.80 -20.58 -8.01
CA GLU A 74 -7.89 -21.55 -8.63
C GLU A 74 -6.75 -20.84 -9.39
N ARG A 75 -7.05 -19.78 -10.15
CA ARG A 75 -6.03 -18.99 -10.82
C ARG A 75 -5.14 -18.22 -9.85
N LEU A 76 -5.69 -17.69 -8.77
CA LEU A 76 -4.90 -17.08 -7.69
C LEU A 76 -3.97 -18.12 -7.04
N ALA A 77 -4.47 -19.33 -6.75
CA ALA A 77 -3.62 -20.40 -6.22
C ALA A 77 -2.48 -20.77 -7.19
N ALA A 78 -2.79 -20.90 -8.49
CA ALA A 78 -1.78 -21.13 -9.54
C ALA A 78 -0.77 -19.98 -9.64
N TYR A 79 -1.23 -18.73 -9.50
CA TYR A 79 -0.34 -17.57 -9.44
C TYR A 79 0.65 -17.64 -8.27
N TYR A 80 0.18 -18.02 -7.07
CA TYR A 80 1.07 -18.24 -5.92
C TYR A 80 2.07 -19.37 -6.15
N GLY A 81 1.69 -20.39 -6.94
CA GLY A 81 2.60 -21.46 -7.35
C GLY A 81 3.84 -20.99 -8.11
N ARG A 82 3.79 -19.82 -8.79
CA ARG A 82 4.95 -19.18 -9.44
C ARG A 82 6.02 -18.70 -8.44
N TYR A 83 5.64 -18.59 -7.17
CA TYR A 83 6.51 -18.21 -6.04
C TYR A 83 6.76 -19.38 -5.09
N ASP A 84 6.63 -20.63 -5.57
CA ASP A 84 6.81 -21.84 -4.76
C ASP A 84 5.86 -21.94 -3.54
N ILE A 85 4.68 -21.29 -3.62
CA ILE A 85 3.65 -21.33 -2.59
C ILE A 85 2.50 -22.19 -3.09
N THR A 86 2.37 -23.39 -2.51
CA THR A 86 1.22 -24.27 -2.77
C THR A 86 0.05 -23.87 -1.88
N LEU A 87 -1.10 -23.58 -2.48
CA LEU A 87 -2.35 -23.22 -1.82
C LEU A 87 -3.50 -24.05 -2.35
N ASP A 88 -4.40 -24.44 -1.45
CA ASP A 88 -5.75 -24.86 -1.81
C ASP A 88 -6.58 -23.58 -2.15
N PRO A 89 -7.42 -23.60 -3.19
CA PRO A 89 -8.35 -22.48 -3.46
C PRO A 89 -9.21 -22.07 -2.26
N ASP A 90 -9.49 -22.97 -1.32
CA ASP A 90 -10.22 -22.68 -0.08
C ASP A 90 -9.37 -21.93 0.97
N GLU A 91 -8.07 -21.77 0.75
CA GLU A 91 -7.20 -20.91 1.55
C GLU A 91 -7.25 -19.45 1.12
N ILE A 92 -8.03 -19.13 0.07
CA ILE A 92 -8.18 -17.81 -0.53
C ILE A 92 -9.62 -17.32 -0.39
N ILE A 93 -9.82 -16.16 0.23
CA ILE A 93 -11.11 -15.47 0.27
C ILE A 93 -11.00 -14.16 -0.51
N VAL A 94 -11.76 -14.04 -1.58
CA VAL A 94 -11.81 -12.85 -2.42
C VAL A 94 -12.56 -11.73 -1.72
N THR A 95 -12.03 -10.51 -1.79
CA THR A 95 -12.54 -9.32 -1.12
C THR A 95 -12.72 -8.15 -2.08
N THR A 96 -13.42 -7.10 -1.63
CA THR A 96 -13.57 -5.83 -2.36
C THR A 96 -12.29 -4.99 -2.24
N GLY A 97 -11.19 -5.50 -2.82
CA GLY A 97 -9.85 -4.95 -2.72
C GLY A 97 -9.18 -5.21 -1.37
N GLY A 98 -7.89 -4.86 -1.27
CA GLY A 98 -7.09 -5.06 -0.05
C GLY A 98 -7.65 -4.32 1.18
N SER A 99 -8.40 -3.23 0.97
CA SER A 99 -9.02 -2.48 2.08
C SER A 99 -10.06 -3.28 2.86
N GLU A 100 -10.93 -4.02 2.17
CA GLU A 100 -11.88 -4.93 2.83
C GLU A 100 -11.15 -6.12 3.46
N ALA A 101 -10.12 -6.64 2.77
CA ALA A 101 -9.29 -7.72 3.30
C ALA A 101 -8.66 -7.35 4.65
N LEU A 102 -8.07 -6.16 4.76
CA LEU A 102 -7.52 -5.64 6.01
C LEU A 102 -8.58 -5.49 7.09
N LEU A 103 -9.73 -4.87 6.77
CA LEU A 103 -10.79 -4.64 7.74
C LEU A 103 -11.38 -5.96 8.26
N PHE A 104 -11.63 -6.92 7.37
CA PHE A 104 -12.12 -8.26 7.77
C PHE A 104 -11.10 -9.00 8.62
N THR A 105 -9.81 -8.90 8.28
CA THR A 105 -8.73 -9.51 9.06
C THR A 105 -8.65 -8.88 10.46
N PHE A 106 -8.71 -7.55 10.55
CA PHE A 106 -8.69 -6.87 11.85
C PHE A 106 -9.86 -7.30 12.72
N MET A 107 -11.09 -7.29 12.17
CA MET A 107 -12.28 -7.70 12.91
C MET A 107 -12.32 -9.20 13.27
N ALA A 108 -11.63 -10.04 12.48
CA ALA A 108 -11.59 -11.49 12.75
C ALA A 108 -10.56 -11.85 13.82
N CYS A 109 -9.49 -11.10 13.94
CA CYS A 109 -8.32 -11.45 14.75
C CYS A 109 -8.13 -10.59 16.01
N LEU A 110 -8.77 -9.41 16.08
CA LEU A 110 -8.61 -8.47 17.19
C LEU A 110 -9.98 -7.98 17.69
N ASP A 111 -10.11 -7.90 19.00
CA ASP A 111 -11.26 -7.28 19.66
C ASP A 111 -11.03 -5.75 19.84
N PRO A 112 -12.10 -4.96 20.04
CA PRO A 112 -11.96 -3.55 20.41
C PRO A 112 -11.12 -3.39 21.68
N GLY A 113 -10.06 -2.57 21.59
CA GLY A 113 -9.07 -2.35 22.65
C GLY A 113 -7.84 -3.26 22.58
N ASP A 114 -7.82 -4.27 21.72
CA ASP A 114 -6.61 -5.03 21.40
C ASP A 114 -5.61 -4.15 20.65
N GLU A 115 -4.35 -4.56 20.66
CA GLU A 115 -3.25 -3.81 20.08
C GLU A 115 -2.66 -4.53 18.87
N ILE A 116 -2.33 -3.74 17.83
CA ILE A 116 -1.58 -4.17 16.66
C ILE A 116 -0.28 -3.36 16.55
N ILE A 117 0.83 -4.06 16.36
CA ILE A 117 2.12 -3.40 16.07
C ILE A 117 2.20 -3.12 14.58
N MET A 118 2.52 -1.87 14.20
CA MET A 118 2.74 -1.45 12.83
C MET A 118 4.14 -0.85 12.67
N VAL A 119 4.84 -1.24 11.61
CA VAL A 119 6.09 -0.58 11.23
C VAL A 119 5.75 0.75 10.56
N GLU A 120 6.32 1.84 11.06
CA GLU A 120 6.12 3.17 10.48
C GLU A 120 7.43 3.77 9.94
N PRO A 121 7.38 4.66 8.90
CA PRO A 121 6.14 5.15 8.29
C PRO A 121 5.41 4.03 7.55
N GLY A 122 4.10 3.94 7.79
CA GLY A 122 3.22 2.91 7.25
C GLY A 122 2.13 3.51 6.36
N TYR A 123 1.41 2.67 5.59
CA TYR A 123 0.31 3.14 4.77
C TYR A 123 -0.78 3.81 5.64
N ALA A 124 -1.02 5.09 5.39
CA ALA A 124 -1.86 5.93 6.26
C ALA A 124 -3.27 5.37 6.54
N ASN A 125 -3.85 4.60 5.59
CA ASN A 125 -5.16 4.02 5.79
C ASN A 125 -5.19 2.89 6.83
N TYR A 126 -4.02 2.30 7.20
CA TYR A 126 -3.98 1.31 8.28
C TYR A 126 -4.49 1.90 9.59
N LEU A 127 -4.13 3.16 9.90
CA LEU A 127 -4.65 3.87 11.07
C LEU A 127 -6.17 4.05 10.98
N SER A 128 -6.70 4.39 9.80
CA SER A 128 -8.14 4.52 9.61
C SER A 128 -8.87 3.20 9.81
N PHE A 129 -8.32 2.09 9.33
CA PHE A 129 -8.89 0.75 9.53
C PHE A 129 -8.80 0.33 10.99
N ALA A 130 -7.68 0.63 11.68
CA ALA A 130 -7.52 0.35 13.09
C ALA A 130 -8.58 1.07 13.94
N VAL A 131 -8.76 2.38 13.74
CA VAL A 131 -9.82 3.16 14.40
C VAL A 131 -11.21 2.59 14.07
N THR A 132 -11.46 2.23 12.79
CA THR A 132 -12.74 1.63 12.38
C THR A 132 -13.02 0.33 13.11
N ALA A 133 -12.03 -0.52 13.28
CA ALA A 133 -12.14 -1.78 14.02
C ALA A 133 -12.10 -1.60 15.55
N GLY A 134 -11.77 -0.41 16.04
CA GLY A 134 -11.65 -0.11 17.48
C GLY A 134 -10.37 -0.62 18.13
N ILE A 135 -9.36 -0.95 17.35
CA ILE A 135 -8.05 -1.47 17.82
C ILE A 135 -7.04 -0.35 18.00
N VAL A 136 -6.04 -0.57 18.86
CA VAL A 136 -5.01 0.39 19.20
C VAL A 136 -3.74 0.08 18.41
N VAL A 137 -3.14 1.10 17.78
CA VAL A 137 -1.88 0.96 17.07
C VAL A 137 -0.71 1.23 17.99
N ARG A 138 0.26 0.32 18.00
CA ARG A 138 1.60 0.48 18.58
C ARG A 138 2.60 0.58 17.45
N SER A 139 3.34 1.66 17.38
CA SER A 139 4.26 1.89 16.28
C SER A 139 5.68 1.45 16.63
N VAL A 140 6.34 0.83 15.66
CA VAL A 140 7.78 0.59 15.65
C VAL A 140 8.38 1.37 14.49
N THR A 141 9.20 2.39 14.79
CA THR A 141 9.61 3.40 13.81
C THR A 141 10.90 3.01 13.10
N SER A 142 10.85 2.91 11.77
CA SER A 142 12.02 2.88 10.89
C SER A 142 12.44 4.30 10.50
N ARG A 143 13.72 4.51 10.17
CA ARG A 143 14.29 5.83 9.95
C ARG A 143 14.82 5.99 8.53
N ILE A 144 14.70 7.20 8.00
CA ILE A 144 15.19 7.53 6.66
C ILE A 144 16.72 7.42 6.58
N GLU A 145 17.43 7.73 7.67
CA GLU A 145 18.89 7.65 7.77
C GLU A 145 19.39 6.21 7.61
N ASP A 146 18.57 5.22 8.03
CA ASP A 146 18.84 3.79 7.92
C ASP A 146 18.22 3.18 6.65
N GLY A 147 17.79 4.03 5.69
CA GLY A 147 17.10 3.59 4.48
C GLY A 147 15.76 2.91 4.75
N PHE A 148 15.16 3.14 5.91
CA PHE A 148 13.93 2.51 6.41
C PHE A 148 14.05 1.00 6.69
N ALA A 149 15.24 0.51 7.04
CA ALA A 149 15.44 -0.86 7.48
C ALA A 149 14.54 -1.21 8.68
N LEU A 150 14.19 -2.50 8.79
CA LEU A 150 13.38 -2.98 9.91
C LEU A 150 14.11 -2.73 11.23
N PRO A 151 13.47 -2.08 12.21
CA PRO A 151 14.07 -1.91 13.55
C PRO A 151 14.43 -3.25 14.19
N GLY A 152 15.35 -3.18 15.17
CA GLY A 152 15.80 -4.37 15.91
C GLY A 152 14.67 -5.04 16.70
N VAL A 153 14.91 -6.31 17.10
CA VAL A 153 13.96 -7.12 17.89
C VAL A 153 13.55 -6.39 19.16
N GLU A 154 14.45 -5.65 19.78
CA GLU A 154 14.22 -4.90 21.02
C GLU A 154 13.10 -3.86 20.90
N ALA A 155 12.97 -3.24 19.72
CA ALA A 155 11.92 -2.27 19.47
C ALA A 155 10.52 -2.92 19.41
N PHE A 156 10.44 -4.12 18.86
CA PHE A 156 9.21 -4.91 18.85
C PHE A 156 8.86 -5.43 20.24
N GLU A 157 9.85 -5.99 20.95
CA GLU A 157 9.67 -6.48 22.32
C GLU A 157 9.18 -5.37 23.25
N ALA A 158 9.70 -4.15 23.10
CA ALA A 158 9.27 -2.99 23.90
C ALA A 158 7.84 -2.53 23.57
N ALA A 159 7.35 -2.80 22.33
CA ALA A 159 6.00 -2.45 21.90
C ALA A 159 4.96 -3.51 22.29
N ILE A 160 5.37 -4.76 22.60
CA ILE A 160 4.47 -5.86 22.94
C ILE A 160 3.92 -5.70 24.35
N THR A 161 2.61 -5.83 24.49
CA THR A 161 1.89 -5.87 25.77
C THR A 161 0.98 -7.10 25.83
N PRO A 162 0.33 -7.42 26.96
CA PRO A 162 -0.65 -8.49 27.04
C PRO A 162 -1.86 -8.33 26.10
N ARG A 163 -2.09 -7.12 25.54
CA ARG A 163 -3.17 -6.83 24.59
C ARG A 163 -2.71 -6.91 23.15
N THR A 164 -1.43 -7.06 22.89
CA THR A 164 -0.92 -7.18 21.51
C THR A 164 -1.35 -8.51 20.92
N LYS A 165 -1.98 -8.47 19.72
CA LYS A 165 -2.50 -9.65 19.02
C LYS A 165 -1.85 -9.86 17.66
N ALA A 166 -1.32 -8.80 17.03
CA ALA A 166 -0.79 -8.91 15.69
C ALA A 166 0.36 -7.93 15.43
N ILE A 167 1.18 -8.28 14.43
CA ILE A 167 2.12 -7.39 13.76
C ILE A 167 1.64 -7.24 12.33
N LEU A 168 1.58 -5.99 11.82
CA LEU A 168 1.27 -5.67 10.43
C LEU A 168 2.51 -5.10 9.75
N LEU A 169 2.81 -5.63 8.58
CA LEU A 169 3.82 -5.06 7.68
C LEU A 169 3.29 -5.00 6.24
N CYS A 170 3.92 -4.15 5.43
CA CYS A 170 3.70 -4.06 3.99
C CYS A 170 5.01 -4.39 3.27
N ASN A 171 5.03 -5.43 2.44
CA ASN A 171 6.24 -5.91 1.76
C ASN A 171 6.02 -6.20 0.27
N PRO A 172 6.60 -5.43 -0.64
CA PRO A 172 7.35 -4.18 -0.47
C PRO A 172 6.55 -3.04 0.16
N ASN A 173 7.21 -2.12 0.84
CA ASN A 173 6.56 -1.14 1.71
C ASN A 173 5.98 0.08 0.95
N ASN A 174 4.79 0.48 1.34
CA ASN A 174 4.22 1.80 1.11
C ASN A 174 4.15 2.52 2.47
N PRO A 175 4.90 3.62 2.69
CA PRO A 175 5.33 4.60 1.70
C PRO A 175 6.80 4.54 1.27
N THR A 176 7.66 3.75 1.88
CA THR A 176 9.12 3.90 1.80
C THR A 176 9.75 3.25 0.57
N GLY A 177 9.07 2.27 -0.04
CA GLY A 177 9.66 1.42 -1.06
C GLY A 177 10.69 0.43 -0.50
N TYR A 178 10.76 0.27 0.83
CA TYR A 178 11.62 -0.73 1.45
C TYR A 178 11.16 -2.15 1.10
N PHE A 179 12.10 -3.04 0.90
CA PHE A 179 11.87 -4.47 0.68
C PHE A 179 12.60 -5.25 1.76
N TYR A 180 11.85 -5.96 2.59
CA TYR A 180 12.40 -6.67 3.74
C TYR A 180 13.23 -7.86 3.31
N SER A 181 14.40 -8.03 3.93
CA SER A 181 15.29 -9.14 3.73
C SER A 181 14.73 -10.43 4.33
N ARG A 182 15.30 -11.57 3.91
CA ARG A 182 14.97 -12.87 4.48
C ARG A 182 15.20 -12.90 5.99
N GLU A 183 16.32 -12.36 6.46
CA GLU A 183 16.69 -12.30 7.87
C GLU A 183 15.70 -11.46 8.68
N GLU A 184 15.24 -10.33 8.13
CA GLU A 184 14.25 -9.47 8.78
C GLU A 184 12.91 -10.19 8.93
N LEU A 185 12.43 -10.88 7.89
CA LEU A 185 11.18 -11.63 7.94
C LEU A 185 11.25 -12.81 8.91
N TYR A 186 12.39 -13.52 8.99
CA TYR A 186 12.58 -14.60 9.96
C TYR A 186 12.67 -14.08 11.39
N ARG A 187 13.27 -12.91 11.63
CA ARG A 187 13.22 -12.25 12.95
C ARG A 187 11.80 -11.93 13.38
N LEU A 188 10.97 -11.42 12.47
CA LEU A 188 9.54 -11.19 12.76
C LEU A 188 8.79 -12.48 13.04
N ARG A 189 9.06 -13.56 12.27
CA ARG A 189 8.51 -14.89 12.55
C ARG A 189 8.80 -15.32 13.98
N ASP A 190 10.05 -15.22 14.41
CA ASP A 190 10.47 -15.66 15.74
C ASP A 190 9.76 -14.88 16.86
N ILE A 191 9.57 -13.57 16.69
CA ILE A 191 8.77 -12.74 17.61
C ILE A 191 7.31 -13.22 17.63
N VAL A 192 6.71 -13.42 16.45
CA VAL A 192 5.32 -13.86 16.29
C VAL A 192 5.08 -15.21 16.99
N LEU A 193 5.98 -16.17 16.79
CA LEU A 193 5.91 -17.49 17.43
C LEU A 193 6.10 -17.39 18.95
N LYS A 194 7.08 -16.63 19.41
CA LYS A 194 7.39 -16.42 20.84
C LYS A 194 6.21 -15.86 21.61
N HIS A 195 5.49 -14.90 21.02
CA HIS A 195 4.40 -14.17 21.67
C HIS A 195 3.00 -14.62 21.23
N ASN A 196 2.91 -15.66 20.39
CA ASN A 196 1.66 -16.19 19.84
C ASN A 196 0.80 -15.10 19.18
N LEU A 197 1.41 -14.32 18.29
CA LEU A 197 0.76 -13.21 17.56
C LEU A 197 0.37 -13.64 16.14
N PHE A 198 -0.52 -12.88 15.50
CA PHE A 198 -0.71 -12.94 14.06
C PHE A 198 0.33 -12.08 13.34
N LEU A 199 0.80 -12.54 12.18
CA LEU A 199 1.57 -11.77 11.23
C LEU A 199 0.69 -11.44 10.01
N ILE A 200 0.25 -10.19 9.92
CA ILE A 200 -0.54 -9.70 8.79
C ILE A 200 0.44 -9.06 7.80
N SER A 201 0.57 -9.65 6.62
CA SER A 201 1.49 -9.19 5.58
C SER A 201 0.71 -8.66 4.39
N ASP A 202 0.77 -7.34 4.16
CA ASP A 202 0.22 -6.70 2.96
C ASP A 202 1.25 -6.82 1.83
N GLU A 203 0.93 -7.67 0.84
CA GLU A 203 1.84 -8.03 -0.25
C GLU A 203 1.38 -7.53 -1.63
N VAL A 204 0.55 -6.49 -1.66
CA VAL A 204 -0.03 -5.95 -2.91
C VAL A 204 1.01 -5.43 -3.91
N TYR A 205 2.24 -5.16 -3.47
CA TYR A 205 3.35 -4.69 -4.31
C TYR A 205 4.35 -5.77 -4.70
N ARG A 206 4.05 -7.05 -4.49
CA ARG A 206 4.95 -8.22 -4.72
C ARG A 206 5.67 -8.18 -6.06
N GLU A 207 5.01 -7.77 -7.14
CA GLU A 207 5.58 -7.70 -8.49
C GLU A 207 6.61 -6.58 -8.67
N PHE A 208 6.59 -5.58 -7.80
CA PHE A 208 7.45 -4.40 -7.89
C PHE A 208 8.60 -4.51 -6.88
N ARG A 209 9.51 -5.45 -7.10
CA ARG A 209 10.75 -5.62 -6.33
C ARG A 209 11.95 -5.40 -7.25
N TYR A 210 12.81 -4.48 -6.91
CA TYR A 210 13.94 -4.05 -7.74
C TYR A 210 15.26 -4.55 -7.16
N THR A 211 15.34 -5.85 -6.95
CA THR A 211 16.48 -6.58 -6.37
C THR A 211 16.53 -7.97 -6.99
N ASP A 212 17.73 -8.57 -7.03
CA ASP A 212 17.96 -9.93 -7.49
C ASP A 212 17.57 -10.98 -6.43
N GLU A 213 17.29 -10.55 -5.20
CA GLU A 213 16.85 -11.46 -4.14
C GLU A 213 15.48 -12.07 -4.48
N PRO A 214 15.29 -13.39 -4.29
CA PRO A 214 13.98 -14.01 -4.46
C PRO A 214 12.93 -13.37 -3.55
N TYR A 215 11.70 -13.25 -4.07
CA TYR A 215 10.60 -12.78 -3.23
C TYR A 215 10.29 -13.80 -2.13
N LEU A 216 10.34 -13.39 -0.88
CA LEU A 216 9.88 -14.16 0.27
C LEU A 216 8.55 -13.60 0.76
N SER A 217 7.46 -14.36 0.53
CA SER A 217 6.16 -14.09 1.13
C SER A 217 6.16 -14.53 2.60
N ALA A 218 5.32 -13.92 3.42
CA ALA A 218 5.09 -14.41 4.77
C ALA A 218 4.57 -15.87 4.79
N LEU A 219 3.94 -16.35 3.71
CA LEU A 219 3.50 -17.74 3.56
C LEU A 219 4.64 -18.77 3.47
N HIS A 220 5.89 -18.33 3.24
CA HIS A 220 7.08 -19.21 3.28
C HIS A 220 7.67 -19.37 4.68
N LEU A 221 7.19 -18.63 5.68
CA LEU A 221 7.77 -18.65 7.03
C LEU A 221 7.39 -19.94 7.76
N GLU A 222 8.30 -20.91 7.69
CA GLU A 222 8.14 -22.24 8.27
C GLU A 222 7.85 -22.17 9.78
N GLY A 223 6.87 -22.98 10.22
CA GLY A 223 6.42 -23.03 11.60
C GLY A 223 5.44 -21.93 11.99
N ALA A 224 5.21 -20.93 11.12
CA ALA A 224 4.28 -19.83 11.38
C ALA A 224 2.98 -19.93 10.54
N GLU A 225 2.68 -21.09 9.93
CA GLU A 225 1.57 -21.27 8.98
C GLU A 225 0.20 -20.90 9.57
N GLN A 226 0.03 -21.10 10.87
CA GLN A 226 -1.22 -20.78 11.57
C GLN A 226 -1.28 -19.32 12.05
N HIS A 227 -0.16 -18.59 11.99
CA HIS A 227 -0.02 -17.21 12.42
C HIS A 227 -0.12 -16.22 11.27
N VAL A 228 0.17 -16.65 10.02
CA VAL A 228 0.32 -15.80 8.86
C VAL A 228 -1.01 -15.56 8.16
N ILE A 229 -1.27 -14.29 7.86
CA ILE A 229 -2.39 -13.82 7.04
C ILE A 229 -1.82 -12.87 6.00
N VAL A 230 -1.93 -13.22 4.71
CA VAL A 230 -1.50 -12.37 3.61
C VAL A 230 -2.68 -11.61 3.03
N ILE A 231 -2.50 -10.32 2.85
CA ILE A 231 -3.41 -9.43 2.14
C ILE A 231 -2.84 -9.22 0.74
N ASP A 232 -3.62 -9.49 -0.28
CA ASP A 232 -3.22 -9.30 -1.68
C ASP A 232 -4.29 -8.54 -2.47
N SER A 233 -3.91 -8.04 -3.66
CA SER A 233 -4.82 -7.37 -4.57
C SER A 233 -4.26 -7.34 -5.98
N VAL A 234 -5.14 -7.46 -6.97
CA VAL A 234 -4.82 -7.27 -8.39
C VAL A 234 -4.63 -5.78 -8.75
N SER A 235 -5.06 -4.87 -7.87
CA SER A 235 -5.11 -3.41 -8.12
C SER A 235 -3.80 -2.82 -8.62
N LYS A 236 -2.67 -3.25 -8.08
CA LYS A 236 -1.35 -2.69 -8.42
C LYS A 236 -0.68 -3.49 -9.53
N ARG A 237 -0.77 -4.79 -9.45
CA ARG A 237 -0.17 -5.77 -10.36
C ARG A 237 -0.60 -5.61 -11.80
N TYR A 238 -1.90 -5.33 -12.03
CA TYR A 238 -2.49 -5.27 -13.36
C TYR A 238 -3.10 -3.90 -13.71
N SER A 239 -2.74 -2.84 -12.97
CA SER A 239 -3.34 -1.51 -13.16
C SER A 239 -4.87 -1.50 -13.08
N GLU A 240 -5.43 -2.27 -12.15
CA GLU A 240 -6.87 -2.56 -12.01
C GLU A 240 -7.47 -2.01 -10.72
N CYS A 241 -7.01 -0.85 -10.26
CA CYS A 241 -7.48 -0.29 -8.99
C CYS A 241 -9.00 -0.12 -8.92
N GLY A 242 -9.65 0.13 -10.06
CA GLY A 242 -11.08 0.40 -10.18
C GLY A 242 -11.98 -0.82 -10.08
N ILE A 243 -11.50 -2.04 -10.36
CA ILE A 243 -12.35 -3.25 -10.32
C ILE A 243 -12.61 -3.76 -8.90
N ARG A 244 -11.82 -3.28 -7.91
CA ARG A 244 -12.00 -3.58 -6.49
C ARG A 244 -11.92 -5.08 -6.14
N ILE A 245 -10.85 -5.75 -6.56
CA ILE A 245 -10.58 -7.16 -6.22
C ILE A 245 -9.28 -7.26 -5.44
N GLY A 246 -9.39 -7.92 -4.27
CA GLY A 246 -8.29 -8.33 -3.40
C GLY A 246 -8.59 -9.70 -2.80
N SER A 247 -7.73 -10.14 -1.91
CA SER A 247 -7.90 -11.42 -1.22
C SER A 247 -7.23 -11.44 0.15
N ILE A 248 -7.78 -12.31 1.01
CA ILE A 248 -7.15 -12.80 2.24
C ILE A 248 -6.67 -14.20 1.94
N VAL A 249 -5.40 -14.47 2.23
CA VAL A 249 -4.79 -15.78 2.03
C VAL A 249 -4.19 -16.25 3.35
N THR A 250 -4.66 -17.38 3.86
CA THR A 250 -4.15 -17.96 5.12
C THR A 250 -4.42 -19.44 5.20
N ARG A 251 -3.51 -20.20 5.81
CA ARG A 251 -3.67 -21.61 6.13
C ARG A 251 -4.45 -21.85 7.44
N ASN A 252 -4.66 -20.80 8.24
CA ASN A 252 -5.40 -20.87 9.50
C ASN A 252 -6.90 -21.04 9.24
N LYS A 253 -7.45 -22.21 9.58
CA LYS A 253 -8.86 -22.58 9.35
C LYS A 253 -9.82 -21.72 10.18
N ASP A 254 -9.44 -21.37 11.41
CA ASP A 254 -10.30 -20.60 12.31
C ASP A 254 -10.42 -19.15 11.82
N VAL A 255 -9.32 -18.57 11.34
CA VAL A 255 -9.35 -17.26 10.69
C VAL A 255 -10.25 -17.30 9.45
N ARG A 256 -10.08 -18.31 8.55
CA ARG A 256 -10.91 -18.42 7.35
C ARG A 256 -12.39 -18.56 7.68
N SER A 257 -12.74 -19.42 8.65
CA SER A 257 -14.13 -19.62 9.06
C SER A 257 -14.75 -18.36 9.64
N THR A 258 -13.98 -17.57 10.36
CA THR A 258 -14.42 -16.29 10.95
C THR A 258 -14.57 -15.21 9.88
N VAL A 259 -13.57 -15.05 9.00
CA VAL A 259 -13.63 -14.12 7.86
C VAL A 259 -14.82 -14.46 6.94
N MET A 260 -15.14 -15.76 6.76
CA MET A 260 -16.28 -16.17 5.96
C MET A 260 -17.61 -15.62 6.49
N LYS A 261 -17.78 -15.46 7.80
CA LYS A 261 -19.00 -14.83 8.38
C LYS A 261 -19.14 -13.38 7.93
N PHE A 262 -18.05 -12.61 7.91
CA PHE A 262 -18.05 -11.22 7.39
C PHE A 262 -18.29 -11.21 5.88
N ALA A 263 -17.67 -12.12 5.14
CA ALA A 263 -17.87 -12.25 3.70
C ALA A 263 -19.32 -12.60 3.35
N GLN A 264 -19.98 -13.46 4.13
CA GLN A 264 -21.40 -13.77 3.99
C GLN A 264 -22.29 -12.57 4.32
N ALA A 265 -21.97 -11.80 5.37
CA ALA A 265 -22.70 -10.58 5.73
C ALA A 265 -22.60 -9.50 4.63
N ARG A 266 -21.45 -9.40 3.94
CA ARG A 266 -21.23 -8.54 2.78
C ARG A 266 -21.91 -9.08 1.52
N LEU A 267 -22.30 -10.37 1.47
CA LEU A 267 -22.87 -11.14 0.36
C LEU A 267 -21.79 -11.68 -0.61
N SER A 268 -21.30 -10.89 -1.55
CA SER A 268 -20.30 -11.35 -2.53
C SER A 268 -19.33 -10.24 -2.95
N PRO A 269 -18.11 -10.59 -3.44
CA PRO A 269 -17.26 -9.62 -4.12
C PRO A 269 -17.89 -9.17 -5.45
N PRO A 270 -17.45 -8.03 -6.04
CA PRO A 270 -17.99 -7.52 -7.30
C PRO A 270 -17.86 -8.54 -8.44
N LEU A 271 -18.98 -8.99 -9.01
CA LEU A 271 -19.02 -9.98 -10.08
C LEU A 271 -18.14 -9.63 -11.28
N LEU A 272 -18.34 -8.43 -11.85
CA LEU A 272 -17.58 -8.00 -13.04
C LEU A 272 -16.10 -7.82 -12.72
N GLY A 273 -15.78 -7.37 -11.50
CA GLY A 273 -14.40 -7.29 -11.02
C GLY A 273 -13.71 -8.65 -10.98
N GLN A 274 -14.42 -9.70 -10.55
CA GLN A 274 -13.86 -11.06 -10.52
C GLN A 274 -13.59 -11.61 -11.93
N ILE A 275 -14.47 -11.35 -12.89
CA ILE A 275 -14.29 -11.75 -14.31
C ILE A 275 -13.04 -11.09 -14.89
N VAL A 276 -12.85 -9.79 -14.64
CA VAL A 276 -11.65 -9.05 -15.07
C VAL A 276 -10.39 -9.60 -14.43
N ALA A 277 -10.41 -9.75 -13.11
CA ALA A 277 -9.26 -10.26 -12.35
C ALA A 277 -8.84 -11.67 -12.79
N GLU A 278 -9.80 -12.55 -13.03
CA GLU A 278 -9.53 -13.90 -13.55
C GLU A 278 -8.79 -13.84 -14.89
N ALA A 279 -9.28 -13.02 -15.82
CA ALA A 279 -8.67 -12.86 -17.14
C ALA A 279 -7.26 -12.24 -17.09
N SER A 280 -6.99 -11.40 -16.08
CA SER A 280 -5.70 -10.74 -15.91
C SER A 280 -4.61 -11.67 -15.39
N ILE A 281 -4.94 -12.70 -14.61
CA ILE A 281 -3.95 -13.58 -14.00
C ILE A 281 -3.32 -14.52 -15.03
N ASP A 282 -4.04 -14.85 -16.11
CA ASP A 282 -3.65 -15.83 -17.09
C ASP A 282 -2.76 -15.26 -18.19
N GLY A 283 -1.54 -15.78 -18.33
CA GLY A 283 -0.62 -15.46 -19.43
C GLY A 283 -0.18 -14.00 -19.47
N THR A 284 0.13 -13.42 -18.32
CA THR A 284 0.53 -12.01 -18.18
C THR A 284 2.00 -11.83 -17.75
N GLU A 285 2.85 -12.84 -17.96
CA GLU A 285 4.27 -12.78 -17.62
C GLU A 285 4.99 -11.66 -18.40
N GLU A 286 4.73 -11.51 -19.69
CA GLU A 286 5.29 -10.42 -20.52
C GLU A 286 4.81 -9.05 -20.05
N TYR A 287 3.53 -8.94 -19.70
CA TYR A 287 2.97 -7.70 -19.13
C TYR A 287 3.63 -7.35 -17.81
N SER A 288 3.75 -8.31 -16.89
CA SER A 288 4.40 -8.09 -15.59
C SER A 288 5.85 -7.67 -15.74
N LYS A 289 6.57 -8.31 -16.69
CA LYS A 289 7.96 -7.93 -17.01
C LYS A 289 8.04 -6.51 -17.58
N ALA A 290 7.19 -6.16 -18.51
CA ALA A 290 7.15 -4.81 -19.09
C ALA A 290 6.84 -3.74 -18.03
N CYS A 291 5.89 -4.01 -17.13
CA CYS A 291 5.59 -3.13 -16.00
C CYS A 291 6.79 -2.98 -15.06
N TYR A 292 7.46 -4.09 -14.72
CA TYR A 292 8.66 -4.08 -13.90
C TYR A 292 9.77 -3.23 -14.52
N ASP A 293 10.10 -3.47 -15.80
CA ASP A 293 11.17 -2.75 -16.51
C ASP A 293 10.89 -1.25 -16.56
N GLU A 294 9.64 -0.85 -16.83
CA GLU A 294 9.23 0.53 -16.88
C GLU A 294 9.32 1.22 -15.51
N TYR A 295 8.77 0.62 -14.44
CA TYR A 295 8.83 1.22 -13.11
C TYR A 295 10.26 1.22 -12.52
N LEU A 296 11.07 0.22 -12.81
CA LEU A 296 12.51 0.23 -12.48
C LEU A 296 13.20 1.43 -13.13
N SER A 297 12.91 1.67 -14.41
CA SER A 297 13.46 2.79 -15.17
C SER A 297 13.01 4.14 -14.62
N ARG A 298 11.72 4.30 -14.27
CA ARG A 298 11.18 5.50 -13.64
C ARG A 298 11.78 5.73 -12.26
N ARG A 299 11.90 4.68 -11.44
CA ARG A 299 12.55 4.74 -10.13
C ARG A 299 13.96 5.32 -10.23
N ASN A 300 14.80 4.71 -11.07
CA ASN A 300 16.19 5.12 -11.20
C ASN A 300 16.27 6.59 -11.62
N PHE A 301 15.54 6.96 -12.67
CA PHE A 301 15.50 8.34 -13.16
C PHE A 301 15.04 9.33 -12.08
N PHE A 302 13.97 9.02 -11.38
CA PHE A 302 13.35 9.95 -10.43
C PHE A 302 14.17 10.10 -9.14
N ILE A 303 14.67 8.99 -8.57
CA ILE A 303 15.45 9.03 -7.33
C ILE A 303 16.82 9.68 -7.56
N ASP A 304 17.49 9.37 -8.68
CA ASP A 304 18.73 10.05 -9.06
C ASP A 304 18.49 11.57 -9.26
N GLY A 305 17.35 11.94 -9.85
CA GLY A 305 16.97 13.34 -10.01
C GLY A 305 16.71 14.04 -8.67
N LEU A 306 15.97 13.41 -7.76
CA LEU A 306 15.71 13.96 -6.43
C LEU A 306 17.00 14.21 -5.64
N ASN A 307 17.92 13.26 -5.63
CA ASN A 307 19.16 13.34 -4.87
C ASN A 307 20.19 14.33 -5.48
N ARG A 308 19.92 14.89 -6.66
CA ARG A 308 20.70 16.00 -7.24
C ARG A 308 20.21 17.36 -6.77
N ILE A 309 18.98 17.47 -6.27
CA ILE A 309 18.43 18.72 -5.74
C ILE A 309 19.11 19.03 -4.39
N PRO A 310 19.72 20.20 -4.21
CA PRO A 310 20.43 20.53 -2.97
C PRO A 310 19.56 20.37 -1.73
N GLY A 311 20.06 19.60 -0.73
CA GLY A 311 19.38 19.37 0.54
C GLY A 311 18.24 18.35 0.51
N VAL A 312 17.90 17.79 -0.64
CA VAL A 312 16.94 16.69 -0.76
C VAL A 312 17.67 15.34 -0.60
N TYR A 313 17.10 14.46 0.20
CA TYR A 313 17.61 13.10 0.35
C TYR A 313 16.48 12.08 0.26
N SER A 314 16.66 11.07 -0.58
CA SER A 314 15.77 9.94 -0.75
C SER A 314 16.58 8.64 -0.81
N PRO A 315 16.38 7.69 0.11
CA PRO A 315 16.94 6.35 -0.04
C PRO A 315 16.47 5.71 -1.36
N MET A 316 17.30 4.85 -1.97
CA MET A 316 16.89 4.13 -3.18
C MET A 316 15.85 3.06 -2.82
N PRO A 317 14.61 3.17 -3.30
CA PRO A 317 13.58 2.16 -3.03
C PRO A 317 13.94 0.81 -3.65
N ARG A 318 13.77 -0.27 -2.90
CA ARG A 318 14.01 -1.64 -3.38
C ARG A 318 12.73 -2.32 -3.87
N GLY A 319 11.58 -1.67 -3.68
CA GLY A 319 10.28 -2.19 -4.13
C GLY A 319 9.19 -1.13 -4.19
N ALA A 320 7.98 -1.55 -4.52
CA ALA A 320 6.81 -0.72 -4.78
C ALA A 320 7.08 0.36 -5.85
N PHE A 321 6.37 1.47 -5.83
CA PHE A 321 6.62 2.63 -6.71
C PHE A 321 6.48 3.94 -5.93
N TYR A 322 6.97 3.93 -4.69
CA TYR A 322 6.99 5.07 -3.78
C TYR A 322 8.39 5.32 -3.25
N THR A 323 8.59 6.55 -2.83
CA THR A 323 9.70 6.94 -1.97
C THR A 323 9.23 7.93 -0.93
N VAL A 324 9.93 7.97 0.20
CA VAL A 324 9.89 9.06 1.16
C VAL A 324 11.20 9.81 1.04
N ALA A 325 11.12 11.12 0.83
CA ALA A 325 12.28 11.99 0.76
C ALA A 325 12.20 13.06 1.86
N SER A 326 13.34 13.39 2.46
CA SER A 326 13.50 14.59 3.29
C SER A 326 13.78 15.79 2.41
N LEU A 327 13.17 16.92 2.74
CA LEU A 327 13.32 18.18 2.04
C LEU A 327 13.99 19.22 2.97
N PRO A 328 14.74 20.18 2.43
CA PRO A 328 15.34 21.28 3.21
C PRO A 328 14.28 22.35 3.56
N VAL A 329 13.25 21.96 4.29
CA VAL A 329 12.14 22.82 4.76
C VAL A 329 11.79 22.50 6.21
N ASP A 330 11.27 23.49 6.94
CA ASP A 330 10.84 23.28 8.33
C ASP A 330 9.54 22.46 8.42
N SER A 331 8.64 22.64 7.46
CA SER A 331 7.35 21.96 7.40
C SER A 331 7.01 21.53 5.96
N ALA A 332 7.04 20.23 5.72
CA ALA A 332 6.62 19.69 4.42
C ALA A 332 5.12 19.90 4.15
N GLU A 333 4.32 19.99 5.21
CA GLU A 333 2.90 20.30 5.11
C GLU A 333 2.67 21.70 4.53
N ASP A 334 3.33 22.72 5.10
CA ASP A 334 3.20 24.10 4.66
C ASP A 334 3.80 24.27 3.26
N PHE A 335 4.93 23.65 2.99
CA PHE A 335 5.54 23.65 1.67
C PHE A 335 4.63 23.04 0.60
N CYS A 336 4.06 21.85 0.86
CA CYS A 336 3.15 21.20 -0.09
C CYS A 336 1.87 22.01 -0.33
N LYS A 337 1.34 22.68 0.70
CA LYS A 337 0.21 23.59 0.55
C LYS A 337 0.59 24.81 -0.29
N TRP A 338 1.72 25.46 0.02
CA TRP A 338 2.22 26.62 -0.71
C TRP A 338 2.48 26.31 -2.19
N LEU A 339 3.00 25.14 -2.53
CA LEU A 339 3.15 24.67 -3.92
C LEU A 339 1.82 24.75 -4.69
N LEU A 340 0.70 24.50 -4.04
CA LEU A 340 -0.61 24.44 -4.69
C LEU A 340 -1.36 25.77 -4.63
N THR A 341 -1.01 26.68 -3.71
CA THR A 341 -1.71 27.95 -3.53
C THR A 341 -0.96 29.13 -4.16
N ASP A 342 0.37 29.18 -4.01
CA ASP A 342 1.15 30.39 -4.26
C ASP A 342 2.23 30.21 -5.33
N PHE A 343 2.77 28.99 -5.49
CA PHE A 343 3.89 28.75 -6.41
C PHE A 343 3.45 28.25 -7.78
N ARG A 344 4.02 28.85 -8.83
CA ARG A 344 3.84 28.44 -10.23
C ARG A 344 5.17 28.58 -10.97
N TYR A 345 5.58 27.52 -11.65
CA TYR A 345 6.72 27.56 -12.56
C TYR A 345 6.22 27.26 -13.98
N GLN A 346 6.29 28.23 -14.88
CA GLN A 346 5.76 28.14 -16.25
C GLN A 346 4.29 27.67 -16.35
N GLY A 347 3.44 28.07 -15.38
CA GLY A 347 2.04 27.67 -15.34
C GLY A 347 1.81 26.26 -14.77
N GLU A 348 2.84 25.63 -14.21
CA GLU A 348 2.79 24.25 -13.70
C GLU A 348 3.19 24.19 -12.21
N THR A 349 2.73 23.16 -11.48
CA THR A 349 3.13 22.86 -10.10
C THR A 349 3.08 21.36 -9.83
N VAL A 350 3.55 20.92 -8.65
CA VAL A 350 3.54 19.53 -8.21
C VAL A 350 2.69 19.36 -6.95
N MET A 351 2.08 18.20 -6.79
CA MET A 351 1.38 17.79 -5.58
C MET A 351 2.05 16.53 -5.00
N MET A 352 2.52 16.62 -3.76
CA MET A 352 3.11 15.53 -2.98
C MET A 352 2.24 15.24 -1.76
N ALA A 353 2.50 14.15 -1.07
CA ALA A 353 1.85 13.82 0.20
C ALA A 353 2.82 14.13 1.36
N PRO A 354 2.53 15.11 2.24
CA PRO A 354 3.31 15.34 3.45
C PRO A 354 3.38 14.07 4.30
N ALA A 355 4.57 13.70 4.79
CA ALA A 355 4.77 12.41 5.42
C ALA A 355 4.43 12.39 6.92
N ALA A 356 4.18 13.51 7.56
CA ALA A 356 3.81 13.58 8.96
C ALA A 356 2.64 12.64 9.34
N GLY A 357 1.64 12.50 8.44
CA GLY A 357 0.48 11.62 8.66
C GLY A 357 0.72 10.13 8.40
N PHE A 358 1.96 9.70 8.12
CA PHE A 358 2.36 8.29 8.00
C PHE A 358 3.06 7.78 9.28
N TYR A 359 3.22 8.65 10.27
CA TYR A 359 3.81 8.37 11.57
C TYR A 359 2.79 8.61 12.68
N SER A 360 2.92 7.85 13.77
CA SER A 360 2.15 8.09 15.01
C SER A 360 2.58 9.40 15.69
N ASN A 361 3.89 9.72 15.65
CA ASN A 361 4.42 11.03 16.01
C ASN A 361 4.69 11.85 14.73
N PRO A 362 3.87 12.87 14.41
CA PRO A 362 4.02 13.66 13.19
C PRO A 362 5.36 14.38 13.04
N GLU A 363 6.06 14.67 14.15
CA GLU A 363 7.36 15.35 14.12
C GLU A 363 8.45 14.54 13.40
N LEU A 364 8.32 13.19 13.39
CA LEU A 364 9.26 12.30 12.69
C LEU A 364 9.20 12.45 11.16
N GLY A 365 8.06 12.87 10.63
CA GLY A 365 7.86 13.11 9.20
C GLY A 365 7.73 14.58 8.82
N ARG A 366 8.07 15.53 9.72
CA ARG A 366 7.79 16.96 9.58
C ARG A 366 8.35 17.59 8.31
N ASN A 367 9.57 17.23 7.94
CA ASN A 367 10.25 17.70 6.73
C ASN A 367 10.25 16.67 5.59
N GLN A 368 9.43 15.60 5.70
CA GLN A 368 9.40 14.52 4.73
C GLN A 368 8.15 14.56 3.86
N VAL A 369 8.28 14.06 2.64
CA VAL A 369 7.18 13.88 1.71
C VAL A 369 7.20 12.47 1.13
N ARG A 370 6.00 11.88 0.93
CA ARG A 370 5.88 10.69 0.11
C ARG A 370 5.57 11.08 -1.33
N MET A 371 6.28 10.48 -2.27
CA MET A 371 6.08 10.62 -3.70
C MET A 371 5.90 9.24 -4.36
N ALA A 372 5.06 9.19 -5.39
CA ALA A 372 4.90 8.03 -6.26
C ALA A 372 5.51 8.34 -7.64
N TYR A 373 6.38 7.47 -8.14
CA TYR A 373 6.99 7.64 -9.47
C TYR A 373 6.23 6.87 -10.56
N VAL A 374 4.89 7.04 -10.53
CA VAL A 374 3.98 6.37 -11.49
C VAL A 374 3.76 7.15 -12.79
N LEU A 375 4.14 8.43 -12.84
CA LEU A 375 4.04 9.24 -14.04
C LEU A 375 5.11 8.85 -15.08
N LYS A 376 4.88 9.21 -16.35
CA LYS A 376 5.88 9.05 -17.42
C LYS A 376 7.14 9.84 -17.09
N LYS A 377 8.31 9.41 -17.61
CA LYS A 377 9.60 10.04 -17.33
C LYS A 377 9.64 11.53 -17.71
N GLU A 378 8.97 11.91 -18.80
CA GLU A 378 8.90 13.32 -19.22
C GLU A 378 8.19 14.18 -18.16
N ASP A 379 7.10 13.70 -17.59
CA ASP A 379 6.37 14.39 -16.53
C ASP A 379 7.12 14.35 -15.19
N LEU A 380 7.80 13.24 -14.88
CA LEU A 380 8.70 13.14 -13.72
C LEU A 380 9.87 14.14 -13.84
N GLY A 381 10.44 14.28 -15.03
CA GLY A 381 11.51 15.27 -15.30
C GLY A 381 11.05 16.71 -15.06
N LYS A 382 9.85 17.05 -15.53
CA LYS A 382 9.25 18.37 -15.27
C LYS A 382 8.98 18.57 -13.78
N ALA A 383 8.43 17.55 -13.11
CA ALA A 383 8.17 17.61 -11.67
C ALA A 383 9.45 17.84 -10.85
N LEU A 384 10.58 17.23 -11.24
CA LEU A 384 11.89 17.46 -10.61
C LEU A 384 12.35 18.92 -10.76
N VAL A 385 12.27 19.48 -11.97
CA VAL A 385 12.63 20.89 -12.23
C VAL A 385 11.75 21.84 -11.41
N ILE A 386 10.42 21.58 -11.38
CA ILE A 386 9.47 22.38 -10.61
C ILE A 386 9.80 22.31 -9.11
N LEU A 387 10.11 21.13 -8.60
CA LEU A 387 10.47 20.94 -7.18
C LEU A 387 11.75 21.69 -6.80
N GLU A 388 12.79 21.61 -7.64
CA GLU A 388 14.04 22.35 -7.43
C GLU A 388 13.78 23.85 -7.37
N LYS A 389 13.08 24.41 -8.37
CA LYS A 389 12.74 25.85 -8.40
C LYS A 389 11.84 26.28 -7.26
N ALA A 390 10.95 25.40 -6.83
CA ALA A 390 10.10 25.66 -5.68
C ALA A 390 10.89 25.71 -4.37
N LEU A 391 11.85 24.81 -4.15
CA LEU A 391 12.70 24.81 -2.96
C LEU A 391 13.62 26.05 -2.93
N GLU A 392 14.20 26.43 -4.07
CA GLU A 392 14.96 27.69 -4.20
C GLU A 392 14.10 28.90 -3.77
N ALA A 393 12.88 29.00 -4.32
CA ALA A 393 11.99 30.13 -4.05
C ALA A 393 11.44 30.13 -2.60
N TYR A 394 11.13 28.94 -2.06
CA TYR A 394 10.58 28.79 -0.70
C TYR A 394 11.61 29.18 0.36
N ASN A 395 12.87 28.76 0.19
CA ASN A 395 13.96 29.01 1.13
C ASN A 395 14.55 30.44 1.01
N ALA A 396 14.19 31.17 -0.03
CA ALA A 396 14.56 32.60 -0.20
C ALA A 396 13.52 33.56 0.42
N ARG A 397 12.44 33.06 0.98
CA ARG A 397 11.38 33.87 1.62
C ARG A 397 11.77 34.29 3.03
#